data_3330ca50b651cfa151d9b35d9bcd74f7
#
_entry.id   3330ca50b651cfa151d9b35d9bcd74f7
#
_cell.length_a   1.000
_cell.length_b   1.000
_cell.length_c   1.000
_cell.angle_alpha   90.00
_cell.angle_beta   90.00
_cell.angle_gamma   90.00
#
_symmetry.space_group_name_H-M   'P 1'
#
loop_
_entity.id
_entity.type
_entity.pdbx_description
1 polymer ?
#
loop_
_entity_poly.entity_id
_entity_poly.type
_entity_poly.pdbx_seq_one_letter_code
_entity_poly.pdbx_strand_id
1 'polypeptide(L)'
;SLGSNWNLINANNFYKYQWFIDYYLEQMAKAEKEDGRRLLDVLDLHYYTEAKGACGKRKCDHFDNDDCIKARINAIRSLYDADYKEKSWIVDTGAKFFPLLPKIKASIDKYYPGTKLAFTEYNFGGGTDISGAVTQADFLGLLAKNEVYFASIWAFDKAEYQFAAINMFTNYDEKGGYFADSYIESTSSDDYRVSSFVGKNNQDGKIHIILTNKSIHEKTKISLDLGKKGYIISEKYVLDKSGTKIKAEEPNATNKKTKIIFELEPMTVNHFVIE
;
A
#
# COMPACT_ATOMS: atom_id res chain seq x y z
N SER A 1 4.81 -16.52 -9.37
CA SER A 1 4.31 -16.14 -8.04
C SER A 1 5.36 -16.42 -6.96
N LEU A 2 5.45 -15.60 -5.93
CA LEU A 2 6.34 -15.82 -4.80
C LEU A 2 6.17 -17.24 -4.19
N GLY A 3 4.95 -17.78 -4.22
CA GLY A 3 4.62 -19.10 -3.67
C GLY A 3 5.22 -20.29 -4.41
N SER A 4 5.41 -20.23 -5.72
CA SER A 4 5.97 -21.35 -6.51
C SER A 4 7.49 -21.46 -6.41
N ASN A 5 8.18 -20.43 -5.92
CA ASN A 5 9.65 -20.39 -5.85
C ASN A 5 10.21 -20.93 -4.53
N TRP A 6 9.37 -21.24 -3.55
CA TRP A 6 9.79 -21.72 -2.23
C TRP A 6 10.57 -23.05 -2.28
N ASN A 7 10.19 -23.93 -3.20
CA ASN A 7 10.81 -25.25 -3.33
C ASN A 7 12.22 -25.22 -3.93
N LEU A 8 12.56 -24.18 -4.71
CA LEU A 8 13.89 -24.04 -5.31
C LEU A 8 14.97 -23.64 -4.30
N ILE A 9 14.59 -23.06 -3.20
CA ILE A 9 15.52 -22.59 -2.14
C ILE A 9 16.12 -23.75 -1.36
N ASN A 10 15.46 -24.91 -1.36
CA ASN A 10 15.94 -26.13 -0.70
C ASN A 10 16.82 -27.01 -1.60
N ALA A 11 17.08 -26.60 -2.84
CA ALA A 11 18.03 -27.32 -3.70
C ALA A 11 19.47 -27.18 -3.14
N ASN A 12 20.22 -28.25 -3.17
CA ASN A 12 21.53 -28.39 -2.49
C ASN A 12 22.57 -27.29 -2.81
N ASN A 13 22.42 -26.56 -3.91
CA ASN A 13 23.34 -25.51 -4.32
C ASN A 13 22.88 -24.07 -3.97
N PHE A 14 21.75 -23.92 -3.29
CA PHE A 14 21.14 -22.61 -3.01
C PHE A 14 21.26 -22.14 -1.56
N TYR A 15 22.01 -22.86 -0.72
CA TYR A 15 22.15 -22.54 0.71
C TYR A 15 22.72 -21.15 1.00
N LYS A 16 23.42 -20.51 0.03
CA LYS A 16 23.96 -19.17 0.17
C LYS A 16 22.94 -18.05 -0.09
N TYR A 17 21.78 -18.39 -0.63
CA TYR A 17 20.72 -17.44 -0.95
C TYR A 17 19.58 -17.53 0.07
N GLN A 18 18.94 -16.41 0.33
CA GLN A 18 17.77 -16.39 1.20
C GLN A 18 16.55 -17.00 0.48
N TRP A 19 16.43 -16.72 -0.82
CA TRP A 19 15.35 -17.14 -1.70
C TRP A 19 15.76 -17.13 -3.18
N PHE A 20 14.86 -17.53 -4.08
CA PHE A 20 15.12 -17.56 -5.52
C PHE A 20 15.45 -16.20 -6.10
N ILE A 21 14.86 -15.11 -5.56
CA ILE A 21 15.11 -13.74 -6.02
C ILE A 21 16.61 -13.41 -5.93
N ASP A 22 17.28 -13.77 -4.83
CA ASP A 22 18.72 -13.55 -4.67
C ASP A 22 19.52 -14.21 -5.80
N TYR A 23 19.22 -15.47 -6.08
CA TYR A 23 19.86 -16.21 -7.15
C TYR A 23 19.60 -15.58 -8.52
N TYR A 24 18.35 -15.27 -8.81
CA TYR A 24 17.96 -14.66 -10.07
C TYR A 24 18.69 -13.33 -10.31
N LEU A 25 18.68 -12.45 -9.34
CA LEU A 25 19.37 -11.16 -9.42
C LEU A 25 20.89 -11.31 -9.61
N GLU A 26 21.53 -12.25 -8.87
CA GLU A 26 22.96 -12.51 -9.05
C GLU A 26 23.28 -13.04 -10.45
N GLN A 27 22.45 -13.94 -11.00
CA GLN A 27 22.68 -14.45 -12.36
C GLN A 27 22.48 -13.36 -13.43
N MET A 28 21.48 -12.50 -13.26
CA MET A 28 21.27 -11.35 -14.16
C MET A 28 22.47 -10.37 -14.11
N ALA A 29 23.00 -10.09 -12.93
CA ALA A 29 24.18 -9.27 -12.77
C ALA A 29 25.44 -9.88 -13.41
N LYS A 30 25.60 -11.21 -13.38
CA LYS A 30 26.68 -11.90 -14.08
C LYS A 30 26.53 -11.82 -15.59
N ALA A 31 25.33 -12.10 -16.08
CA ALA A 31 25.02 -12.03 -17.51
C ALA A 31 25.24 -10.61 -18.07
N GLU A 32 24.88 -9.57 -17.33
CA GLU A 32 25.19 -8.17 -17.70
C GLU A 32 26.68 -7.96 -17.92
N LYS A 33 27.54 -8.49 -17.01
CA LYS A 33 29.00 -8.35 -17.15
C LYS A 33 29.55 -9.03 -18.39
N GLU A 34 28.94 -10.15 -18.78
CA GLU A 34 29.32 -10.90 -20.00
C GLU A 34 28.82 -10.23 -21.26
N ASP A 35 27.59 -9.68 -21.25
CA ASP A 35 26.95 -9.04 -22.39
C ASP A 35 27.37 -7.55 -22.58
N GLY A 36 27.86 -6.91 -21.53
CA GLY A 36 28.29 -5.51 -21.54
C GLY A 36 27.17 -4.48 -21.51
N ARG A 37 25.92 -4.89 -21.28
CA ARG A 37 24.76 -4.00 -21.15
C ARG A 37 23.81 -4.49 -20.05
N ARG A 38 23.04 -3.57 -19.46
CA ARG A 38 22.05 -3.92 -18.45
C ARG A 38 20.96 -4.83 -19.04
N LEU A 39 20.66 -5.93 -18.35
CA LEU A 39 19.69 -6.93 -18.82
C LEU A 39 18.39 -6.95 -18.03
N LEU A 40 18.36 -6.36 -16.82
CA LEU A 40 17.17 -6.30 -15.98
C LEU A 40 17.03 -4.92 -15.34
N ASP A 41 16.13 -4.10 -15.85
CA ASP A 41 15.82 -2.78 -15.30
C ASP A 41 14.80 -2.85 -14.16
N VAL A 42 13.87 -3.80 -14.23
CA VAL A 42 12.77 -3.94 -13.29
C VAL A 42 12.60 -5.40 -12.87
N LEU A 43 12.68 -5.64 -11.57
CA LEU A 43 12.24 -6.91 -10.97
C LEU A 43 10.73 -6.86 -10.80
N ASP A 44 10.03 -7.67 -11.56
CA ASP A 44 8.58 -7.78 -11.49
C ASP A 44 8.15 -8.98 -10.68
N LEU A 45 7.24 -8.75 -9.73
CA LEU A 45 6.70 -9.77 -8.85
C LEU A 45 5.17 -9.70 -8.79
N HIS A 46 4.55 -10.81 -8.47
CA HIS A 46 3.13 -10.89 -8.18
C HIS A 46 2.91 -11.07 -6.68
N TYR A 47 1.97 -10.32 -6.12
CA TYR A 47 1.64 -10.41 -4.71
C TYR A 47 0.14 -10.61 -4.49
N TYR A 48 -0.20 -11.75 -3.91
CA TYR A 48 -1.55 -12.06 -3.46
C TYR A 48 -1.51 -12.49 -2.00
N THR A 49 -2.24 -11.78 -1.16
CA THR A 49 -2.42 -12.20 0.24
C THR A 49 -3.20 -13.49 0.31
N GLU A 50 -2.85 -14.33 1.27
CA GLU A 50 -3.60 -15.53 1.65
C GLU A 50 -4.21 -15.39 3.05
N ALA A 51 -4.30 -14.15 3.56
CA ALA A 51 -4.87 -13.86 4.87
C ALA A 51 -6.28 -14.46 5.01
N LYS A 52 -6.50 -15.09 6.17
CA LYS A 52 -7.78 -15.71 6.51
C LYS A 52 -8.42 -14.98 7.67
N GLY A 53 -9.70 -14.66 7.55
CA GLY A 53 -10.55 -14.29 8.68
C GLY A 53 -11.17 -15.52 9.34
N ALA A 54 -12.12 -15.30 10.25
CA ALA A 54 -12.84 -16.36 10.96
C ALA A 54 -13.59 -17.33 10.03
N CYS A 55 -13.99 -16.89 8.84
CA CYS A 55 -14.64 -17.73 7.85
C CYS A 55 -13.72 -18.76 7.16
N GLY A 56 -12.42 -18.73 7.43
CA GLY A 56 -11.44 -19.66 6.88
C GLY A 56 -11.21 -19.56 5.36
N LYS A 57 -11.86 -18.62 4.67
CA LYS A 57 -11.70 -18.42 3.22
C LYS A 57 -10.54 -17.49 2.92
N ARG A 58 -9.88 -17.72 1.76
CA ARG A 58 -8.88 -16.80 1.21
C ARG A 58 -9.48 -15.41 1.09
N LYS A 59 -8.74 -14.40 1.56
CA LYS A 59 -9.09 -12.97 1.44
C LYS A 59 -10.46 -12.60 2.00
N CYS A 60 -11.18 -13.57 2.54
CA CYS A 60 -12.55 -13.38 3.02
C CYS A 60 -13.36 -12.48 2.09
N ASP A 61 -13.62 -12.94 0.87
CA ASP A 61 -14.34 -12.17 -0.15
C ASP A 61 -15.81 -11.85 0.19
N HIS A 62 -16.29 -12.25 1.36
CA HIS A 62 -17.63 -11.99 1.89
C HIS A 62 -17.57 -11.15 3.17
N PHE A 63 -18.30 -10.23 3.31
CA PHE A 63 -18.24 -8.78 3.46
C PHE A 63 -18.90 -8.25 4.73
N ASP A 64 -19.62 -9.05 5.48
CA ASP A 64 -20.41 -8.62 6.62
C ASP A 64 -19.80 -9.01 7.95
N ASN A 65 -18.55 -9.51 7.92
CA ASN A 65 -17.89 -10.01 9.11
C ASN A 65 -16.63 -9.21 9.38
N ASP A 66 -16.57 -8.56 10.54
CA ASP A 66 -15.45 -7.76 11.00
C ASP A 66 -14.10 -8.48 10.93
N ASP A 67 -14.07 -9.79 11.20
CA ASP A 67 -12.82 -10.55 11.14
C ASP A 67 -12.29 -10.70 9.71
N CYS A 68 -13.20 -10.78 8.73
CA CYS A 68 -12.82 -10.81 7.34
C CYS A 68 -12.31 -9.46 6.86
N ILE A 69 -12.98 -8.37 7.26
CA ILE A 69 -12.54 -7.00 7.02
C ILE A 69 -11.16 -6.77 7.65
N LYS A 70 -10.97 -7.14 8.92
CA LYS A 70 -9.69 -7.02 9.62
C LYS A 70 -8.57 -7.81 8.95
N ALA A 71 -8.86 -9.05 8.50
CA ALA A 71 -7.87 -9.87 7.79
C ALA A 71 -7.41 -9.18 6.50
N ARG A 72 -8.33 -8.60 5.72
CA ARG A 72 -8.04 -7.87 4.48
C ARG A 72 -7.19 -6.63 4.75
N ILE A 73 -7.64 -5.76 5.63
CA ILE A 73 -6.96 -4.50 5.97
C ILE A 73 -5.55 -4.76 6.50
N ASN A 74 -5.40 -5.75 7.38
CA ASN A 74 -4.12 -6.07 7.99
C ASN A 74 -3.17 -6.84 7.05
N ALA A 75 -3.66 -7.44 5.97
CA ALA A 75 -2.83 -8.22 5.05
C ALA A 75 -1.66 -7.41 4.45
N ILE A 76 -1.83 -6.10 4.27
CA ILE A 76 -0.77 -5.20 3.79
C ILE A 76 0.42 -5.16 4.74
N ARG A 77 0.22 -5.38 6.02
CA ARG A 77 1.29 -5.38 7.02
C ARG A 77 2.34 -6.44 6.76
N SER A 78 1.99 -7.53 6.10
CA SER A 78 2.94 -8.53 5.62
C SER A 78 4.03 -7.95 4.70
N LEU A 79 3.78 -6.79 4.10
CA LEU A 79 4.74 -6.14 3.23
C LEU A 79 5.80 -5.34 4.00
N TYR A 80 5.49 -4.76 5.16
CA TYR A 80 6.38 -3.82 5.83
C TYR A 80 6.60 -4.03 7.34
N ASP A 81 5.68 -4.72 8.02
CA ASP A 81 5.66 -4.82 9.48
C ASP A 81 6.28 -6.15 9.97
N ALA A 82 7.40 -6.06 10.66
CA ALA A 82 8.13 -7.22 11.16
C ALA A 82 7.39 -7.95 12.30
N ASP A 83 6.52 -7.25 13.01
CA ASP A 83 5.78 -7.80 14.16
C ASP A 83 4.46 -8.45 13.73
N TYR A 84 4.01 -8.17 12.50
CA TYR A 84 2.78 -8.76 11.98
C TYR A 84 3.02 -10.15 11.37
N LYS A 85 2.15 -11.06 11.74
CA LYS A 85 2.10 -12.41 11.15
C LYS A 85 0.73 -12.67 10.56
N GLU A 86 0.66 -12.68 9.25
CA GLU A 86 -0.54 -13.04 8.51
C GLU A 86 -0.96 -14.47 8.86
N LYS A 87 -2.22 -14.67 9.17
CA LYS A 87 -2.77 -16.01 9.34
C LYS A 87 -2.98 -16.65 7.97
N SER A 88 -1.95 -17.30 7.46
CA SER A 88 -1.95 -17.92 6.14
C SER A 88 -0.95 -19.06 6.03
N TRP A 89 -1.18 -19.97 5.08
CA TRP A 89 -0.24 -21.05 4.78
C TRP A 89 1.12 -20.53 4.28
N ILE A 90 1.13 -19.32 3.69
CA ILE A 90 2.38 -18.70 3.21
C ILE A 90 3.29 -18.38 4.40
N VAL A 91 2.73 -17.78 5.45
CA VAL A 91 3.52 -17.49 6.67
C VAL A 91 3.90 -18.77 7.39
N ASP A 92 3.01 -19.77 7.45
CA ASP A 92 3.30 -21.05 8.08
C ASP A 92 4.51 -21.76 7.46
N THR A 93 4.72 -21.60 6.14
CA THR A 93 5.83 -22.23 5.40
C THR A 93 7.00 -21.29 5.13
N GLY A 94 6.77 -19.98 5.13
CA GLY A 94 7.71 -18.97 4.65
C GLY A 94 7.91 -17.76 5.56
N ALA A 95 7.64 -17.87 6.87
CA ALA A 95 7.74 -16.75 7.82
C ALA A 95 9.06 -15.95 7.73
N LYS A 96 10.17 -16.63 7.41
CA LYS A 96 11.49 -15.99 7.27
C LYS A 96 11.58 -14.93 6.15
N PHE A 97 10.64 -14.92 5.22
CA PHE A 97 10.63 -13.97 4.09
C PHE A 97 9.84 -12.69 4.38
N PHE A 98 9.15 -12.64 5.51
CA PHE A 98 8.40 -11.47 5.94
C PHE A 98 9.21 -10.55 6.88
N PRO A 99 8.98 -9.24 6.86
CA PRO A 99 8.17 -8.51 5.88
C PRO A 99 8.82 -8.48 4.49
N LEU A 100 7.99 -8.48 3.43
CA LEU A 100 8.47 -8.71 2.06
C LEU A 100 9.27 -7.55 1.49
N LEU A 101 8.77 -6.31 1.55
CA LEU A 101 9.40 -5.16 0.89
C LEU A 101 10.84 -4.90 1.34
N PRO A 102 11.15 -4.83 2.65
CA PRO A 102 12.53 -4.63 3.09
C PRO A 102 13.47 -5.73 2.61
N LYS A 103 13.00 -6.98 2.54
CA LYS A 103 13.83 -8.11 2.11
C LYS A 103 14.04 -8.15 0.61
N ILE A 104 13.02 -7.80 -0.18
CA ILE A 104 13.17 -7.65 -1.63
C ILE A 104 14.15 -6.53 -1.95
N LYS A 105 14.03 -5.37 -1.29
CA LYS A 105 14.95 -4.24 -1.48
C LYS A 105 16.38 -4.64 -1.11
N ALA A 106 16.58 -5.31 0.03
CA ALA A 106 17.89 -5.80 0.43
C ALA A 106 18.50 -6.80 -0.58
N SER A 107 17.66 -7.64 -1.20
CA SER A 107 18.12 -8.55 -2.28
C SER A 107 18.57 -7.77 -3.52
N ILE A 108 17.79 -6.76 -3.93
CA ILE A 108 18.13 -5.89 -5.06
C ILE A 108 19.45 -5.18 -4.78
N ASP A 109 19.57 -4.51 -3.64
CA ASP A 109 20.75 -3.73 -3.26
C ASP A 109 22.04 -4.58 -3.20
N LYS A 110 21.88 -5.82 -2.76
CA LYS A 110 23.02 -6.75 -2.61
C LYS A 110 23.45 -7.39 -3.92
N TYR A 111 22.51 -7.83 -4.74
CA TYR A 111 22.82 -8.72 -5.87
C TYR A 111 22.75 -8.04 -7.24
N TYR A 112 21.91 -7.02 -7.41
CA TYR A 112 21.79 -6.28 -8.65
C TYR A 112 21.30 -4.84 -8.42
N PRO A 113 22.16 -3.98 -7.83
CA PRO A 113 21.80 -2.61 -7.47
C PRO A 113 21.25 -1.80 -8.64
N GLY A 114 20.28 -0.91 -8.33
CA GLY A 114 19.63 -0.05 -9.32
C GLY A 114 18.51 -0.72 -10.10
N THR A 115 18.21 -2.02 -9.87
CA THR A 115 17.01 -2.66 -10.38
C THR A 115 15.79 -2.11 -9.63
N LYS A 116 14.79 -1.67 -10.37
CA LYS A 116 13.53 -1.17 -9.82
C LYS A 116 12.63 -2.35 -9.43
N LEU A 117 11.68 -2.11 -8.51
CA LEU A 117 10.67 -3.11 -8.12
C LEU A 117 9.32 -2.78 -8.76
N ALA A 118 8.62 -3.77 -9.27
CA ALA A 118 7.24 -3.68 -9.73
C ALA A 118 6.38 -4.83 -9.19
N PHE A 119 5.07 -4.57 -9.09
CA PHE A 119 4.05 -5.58 -8.85
C PHE A 119 3.03 -5.53 -9.98
N THR A 120 3.21 -6.38 -11.00
CA THR A 120 2.31 -6.38 -12.16
C THR A 120 1.04 -7.19 -11.97
N GLU A 121 0.97 -7.94 -10.88
CA GLU A 121 -0.27 -8.55 -10.41
C GLU A 121 -0.36 -8.46 -8.90
N TYR A 122 -1.48 -7.92 -8.41
CA TYR A 122 -1.85 -7.98 -7.00
C TYR A 122 -3.37 -7.86 -6.84
N ASN A 123 -3.90 -8.36 -5.73
CA ASN A 123 -5.28 -8.12 -5.32
C ASN A 123 -5.47 -8.51 -3.85
N PHE A 124 -6.20 -7.68 -3.10
CA PHE A 124 -6.52 -7.91 -1.69
C PHE A 124 -7.99 -8.30 -1.47
N GLY A 125 -8.80 -8.39 -2.53
CA GLY A 125 -10.24 -8.61 -2.44
C GLY A 125 -11.02 -7.36 -2.03
N GLY A 126 -12.31 -7.53 -1.73
CA GLY A 126 -13.19 -6.43 -1.30
C GLY A 126 -13.58 -5.45 -2.41
N GLY A 127 -13.66 -5.90 -3.66
CA GLY A 127 -13.98 -5.00 -4.78
C GLY A 127 -15.34 -4.33 -4.69
N THR A 128 -16.30 -4.90 -3.96
CA THR A 128 -17.64 -4.36 -3.74
C THR A 128 -17.84 -3.74 -2.36
N ASP A 129 -16.77 -3.59 -1.57
CA ASP A 129 -16.84 -3.16 -0.19
C ASP A 129 -15.78 -2.09 0.12
N ILE A 130 -16.12 -1.13 0.97
CA ILE A 130 -15.22 -0.04 1.35
C ILE A 130 -13.88 -0.53 1.94
N SER A 131 -13.84 -1.71 2.54
CA SER A 131 -12.58 -2.27 3.05
C SER A 131 -11.60 -2.58 1.92
N GLY A 132 -12.09 -2.93 0.73
CA GLY A 132 -11.26 -3.05 -0.46
C GLY A 132 -10.64 -1.72 -0.88
N ALA A 133 -11.40 -0.61 -0.80
CA ALA A 133 -10.87 0.71 -1.07
C ALA A 133 -9.83 1.15 -0.04
N VAL A 134 -10.10 0.96 1.24
CA VAL A 134 -9.17 1.27 2.34
C VAL A 134 -7.86 0.51 2.18
N THR A 135 -7.95 -0.81 1.90
CA THR A 135 -6.79 -1.66 1.66
C THR A 135 -6.01 -1.24 0.41
N GLN A 136 -6.73 -0.92 -0.66
CA GLN A 136 -6.11 -0.47 -1.92
C GLN A 136 -5.38 0.86 -1.75
N ALA A 137 -5.97 1.81 -1.03
CA ALA A 137 -5.35 3.10 -0.76
C ALA A 137 -4.09 2.95 0.10
N ASP A 138 -4.15 2.13 1.16
CA ASP A 138 -2.98 1.80 1.98
C ASP A 138 -1.86 1.16 1.14
N PHE A 139 -2.20 0.26 0.25
CA PHE A 139 -1.21 -0.38 -0.63
C PHE A 139 -0.54 0.63 -1.55
N LEU A 140 -1.31 1.50 -2.23
CA LEU A 140 -0.75 2.52 -3.11
C LEU A 140 0.16 3.49 -2.36
N GLY A 141 -0.26 3.95 -1.19
CA GLY A 141 0.56 4.82 -0.35
C GLY A 141 1.84 4.12 0.13
N LEU A 142 1.76 2.85 0.50
CA LEU A 142 2.93 2.05 0.86
C LEU A 142 3.90 1.88 -0.31
N LEU A 143 3.39 1.67 -1.53
CA LEU A 143 4.22 1.59 -2.73
C LEU A 143 4.97 2.90 -2.98
N ALA A 144 4.28 4.04 -2.88
CA ALA A 144 4.89 5.36 -3.01
C ALA A 144 5.99 5.59 -1.96
N LYS A 145 5.69 5.29 -0.69
CA LYS A 145 6.66 5.36 0.41
C LYS A 145 7.90 4.50 0.19
N ASN A 146 7.76 3.37 -0.48
CA ASN A 146 8.84 2.42 -0.74
C ASN A 146 9.44 2.54 -2.15
N GLU A 147 9.15 3.60 -2.89
CA GLU A 147 9.70 3.84 -4.23
C GLU A 147 9.48 2.68 -5.20
N VAL A 148 8.35 1.98 -5.06
CA VAL A 148 7.98 0.93 -6.02
C VAL A 148 7.64 1.58 -7.35
N TYR A 149 8.28 1.13 -8.40
CA TYR A 149 8.27 1.78 -9.71
C TYR A 149 6.93 1.69 -10.42
N PHE A 150 6.26 0.54 -10.29
CA PHE A 150 5.01 0.27 -11.02
C PHE A 150 4.18 -0.77 -10.27
N ALA A 151 2.86 -0.65 -10.36
CA ALA A 151 1.94 -1.70 -9.92
C ALA A 151 0.71 -1.76 -10.82
N SER A 152 0.22 -2.98 -11.08
CA SER A 152 -0.98 -3.25 -11.86
C SER A 152 -1.88 -4.20 -11.10
N ILE A 153 -3.09 -3.76 -10.78
CA ILE A 153 -4.07 -4.61 -10.13
C ILE A 153 -4.60 -5.67 -11.10
N TRP A 154 -4.66 -6.92 -10.64
CA TRP A 154 -5.47 -7.93 -11.31
C TRP A 154 -6.89 -7.81 -10.79
N ALA A 155 -7.72 -7.06 -11.50
CA ALA A 155 -9.13 -6.88 -11.16
C ALA A 155 -9.92 -8.15 -11.54
N PHE A 156 -10.57 -8.75 -10.54
CA PHE A 156 -11.61 -9.76 -10.77
C PHE A 156 -12.94 -9.05 -11.07
N ASP A 157 -13.99 -9.79 -11.32
CA ASP A 157 -15.30 -9.34 -11.85
C ASP A 157 -15.94 -8.10 -11.18
N LYS A 158 -15.52 -7.77 -9.96
CA LYS A 158 -16.03 -6.63 -9.21
C LYS A 158 -14.90 -5.98 -8.44
N ALA A 159 -14.48 -4.81 -8.89
CA ALA A 159 -13.36 -4.05 -8.31
C ALA A 159 -13.67 -2.55 -8.14
N GLU A 160 -14.95 -2.21 -8.06
CA GLU A 160 -15.41 -0.82 -8.12
C GLU A 160 -14.81 0.03 -7.00
N TYR A 161 -14.78 -0.46 -5.76
CA TYR A 161 -14.15 0.24 -4.63
C TYR A 161 -12.63 0.32 -4.75
N GLN A 162 -11.98 -0.69 -5.32
CA GLN A 162 -10.54 -0.67 -5.56
C GLN A 162 -10.19 0.38 -6.62
N PHE A 163 -10.96 0.48 -7.71
CA PHE A 163 -10.77 1.54 -8.71
C PHE A 163 -11.09 2.94 -8.16
N ALA A 164 -12.12 3.06 -7.32
CA ALA A 164 -12.41 4.32 -6.65
C ALA A 164 -11.24 4.76 -5.75
N ALA A 165 -10.60 3.83 -5.05
CA ALA A 165 -9.39 4.13 -4.28
C ALA A 165 -8.20 4.54 -5.16
N ILE A 166 -8.02 3.92 -6.34
CA ILE A 166 -7.01 4.37 -7.32
C ILE A 166 -7.31 5.81 -7.76
N ASN A 167 -8.59 6.14 -8.00
CA ASN A 167 -8.98 7.49 -8.36
C ASN A 167 -8.70 8.51 -7.24
N MET A 168 -8.69 8.13 -5.96
CA MET A 168 -8.23 9.02 -4.87
C MET A 168 -6.78 9.50 -5.06
N PHE A 169 -5.95 8.76 -5.82
CA PHE A 169 -4.58 9.13 -6.13
C PHE A 169 -4.41 9.75 -7.52
N THR A 170 -5.27 9.40 -8.48
CA THR A 170 -5.04 9.71 -9.90
C THR A 170 -6.06 10.64 -10.54
N ASN A 171 -7.24 10.82 -9.91
CA ASN A 171 -8.34 11.63 -10.43
C ASN A 171 -9.38 11.94 -9.33
N TYR A 172 -8.94 12.44 -8.18
CA TYR A 172 -9.77 12.59 -6.98
C TYR A 172 -10.92 13.59 -7.15
N ASP A 173 -10.78 14.56 -8.06
CA ASP A 173 -11.71 15.65 -8.32
C ASP A 173 -12.55 15.46 -9.60
N GLU A 174 -12.41 14.31 -10.28
CA GLU A 174 -13.01 14.03 -11.60
C GLU A 174 -12.54 14.99 -12.72
N LYS A 175 -11.46 15.77 -12.50
CA LYS A 175 -10.89 16.74 -13.45
C LYS A 175 -9.42 16.49 -13.76
N GLY A 176 -8.90 15.36 -13.32
CA GLY A 176 -7.50 15.00 -13.51
C GLY A 176 -6.58 15.42 -12.37
N GLY A 177 -7.13 15.86 -11.24
CA GLY A 177 -6.36 16.11 -10.03
C GLY A 177 -5.75 14.81 -9.48
N TYR A 178 -4.44 14.82 -9.21
CA TYR A 178 -3.73 13.65 -8.74
C TYR A 178 -2.97 13.93 -7.43
N PHE A 179 -2.58 12.87 -6.73
CA PHE A 179 -2.01 12.94 -5.38
C PHE A 179 -0.69 13.72 -5.36
N ALA A 180 0.36 13.23 -6.00
CA ALA A 180 1.68 13.87 -5.88
C ALA A 180 2.70 13.35 -6.90
N ASP A 181 3.75 14.15 -7.12
CA ASP A 181 4.94 13.78 -7.89
C ASP A 181 6.10 13.34 -7.00
N SER A 182 6.12 13.78 -5.74
CA SER A 182 7.16 13.42 -4.78
C SER A 182 6.54 13.10 -3.42
N TYR A 183 7.06 12.03 -2.81
CA TYR A 183 6.65 11.60 -1.48
C TYR A 183 7.32 12.48 -0.40
N ILE A 184 6.55 12.81 0.64
CA ILE A 184 7.05 13.50 1.84
C ILE A 184 6.90 12.53 3.00
N GLU A 185 7.99 12.27 3.74
CA GLU A 185 7.94 11.34 4.87
C GLU A 185 6.90 11.79 5.89
N SER A 186 6.06 10.86 6.27
CA SER A 186 5.01 11.07 7.26
C SER A 186 4.90 9.87 8.19
N THR A 187 4.49 10.12 9.41
CA THR A 187 4.32 9.09 10.44
C THR A 187 2.94 9.19 11.06
N SER A 188 2.35 8.06 11.36
CA SER A 188 1.16 7.95 12.21
C SER A 188 1.58 7.42 13.58
N SER A 189 1.01 7.97 14.65
CA SER A 189 1.22 7.43 16.00
C SER A 189 0.49 6.10 16.22
N ASP A 190 -0.46 5.77 15.35
CA ASP A 190 -1.21 4.52 15.34
C ASP A 190 -1.54 4.17 13.88
N ASP A 191 -0.54 3.63 13.17
CA ASP A 191 -0.68 3.20 11.78
C ASP A 191 -1.56 1.96 11.61
N TYR A 192 -1.87 1.30 12.72
CA TYR A 192 -2.88 0.26 12.78
C TYR A 192 -4.28 0.79 12.51
N ARG A 193 -4.55 1.97 13.04
CA ARG A 193 -5.86 2.64 12.93
C ARG A 193 -5.92 3.60 11.74
N VAL A 194 -4.86 4.38 11.52
CA VAL A 194 -4.83 5.40 10.48
C VAL A 194 -3.49 5.37 9.75
N SER A 195 -3.50 5.12 8.46
CA SER A 195 -2.32 5.33 7.62
C SER A 195 -2.28 6.77 7.10
N SER A 196 -1.07 7.30 6.92
CA SER A 196 -0.82 8.64 6.43
C SER A 196 0.20 8.62 5.30
N PHE A 197 -0.19 9.19 4.16
CA PHE A 197 0.68 9.34 2.99
C PHE A 197 0.64 10.80 2.56
N VAL A 198 1.81 11.40 2.45
CA VAL A 198 1.96 12.82 2.16
C VAL A 198 2.82 12.99 0.92
N GLY A 199 2.47 13.91 0.07
CA GLY A 199 3.25 14.23 -1.11
C GLY A 199 3.10 15.67 -1.54
N LYS A 200 4.02 16.12 -2.39
CA LYS A 200 3.95 17.40 -3.06
C LYS A 200 3.55 17.19 -4.51
N ASN A 201 2.53 17.89 -4.93
CA ASN A 201 2.08 17.94 -6.31
C ASN A 201 2.75 19.12 -7.00
N ASN A 202 3.40 18.89 -8.14
CA ASN A 202 4.10 19.94 -8.88
C ASN A 202 3.17 20.71 -9.80
N GLN A 203 1.99 20.20 -10.11
CA GLN A 203 1.03 20.87 -10.98
C GLN A 203 0.38 22.05 -10.28
N ASP A 204 0.00 21.90 -9.02
CA ASP A 204 -0.64 22.95 -8.22
C ASP A 204 0.27 23.56 -7.14
N GLY A 205 1.45 22.94 -6.90
CA GLY A 205 2.43 23.38 -5.92
C GLY A 205 2.07 23.06 -4.46
N LYS A 206 0.95 22.36 -4.22
CA LYS A 206 0.38 22.10 -2.90
C LYS A 206 0.88 20.81 -2.28
N ILE A 207 0.58 20.65 -1.00
CA ILE A 207 0.78 19.40 -0.27
C ILE A 207 -0.53 18.62 -0.29
N HIS A 208 -0.45 17.39 -0.70
CA HIS A 208 -1.56 16.47 -0.70
C HIS A 208 -1.35 15.39 0.37
N ILE A 209 -2.42 15.04 1.07
CA ILE A 209 -2.39 14.06 2.16
C ILE A 209 -3.51 13.05 1.94
N ILE A 210 -3.16 11.78 1.90
CA ILE A 210 -4.15 10.70 1.95
C ILE A 210 -4.10 10.06 3.33
N LEU A 211 -5.24 10.03 4.00
CA LEU A 211 -5.45 9.34 5.27
C LEU A 211 -6.49 8.24 5.09
N THR A 212 -6.16 7.02 5.53
CA THR A 212 -7.12 5.93 5.60
C THR A 212 -7.51 5.68 7.05
N ASN A 213 -8.80 5.79 7.39
CA ASN A 213 -9.28 5.33 8.69
C ASN A 213 -9.72 3.86 8.60
N LYS A 214 -8.96 3.00 9.24
CA LYS A 214 -9.14 1.54 9.25
C LYS A 214 -10.05 1.04 10.39
N SER A 215 -10.50 1.94 11.27
CA SER A 215 -11.48 1.59 12.30
C SER A 215 -12.81 1.22 11.64
N ILE A 216 -13.36 0.06 12.01
CA ILE A 216 -14.60 -0.45 11.36
C ILE A 216 -15.83 0.31 11.86
N HIS A 217 -15.85 0.69 13.13
CA HIS A 217 -17.04 1.23 13.79
C HIS A 217 -16.85 2.62 14.40
N GLU A 218 -15.61 3.05 14.62
CA GLU A 218 -15.33 4.25 15.39
C GLU A 218 -14.76 5.38 14.56
N LYS A 219 -15.23 6.59 14.81
CA LYS A 219 -14.55 7.80 14.33
C LYS A 219 -13.17 7.91 14.95
N THR A 220 -12.25 8.48 14.20
CA THR A 220 -10.88 8.69 14.69
C THR A 220 -10.54 10.16 14.66
N LYS A 221 -10.19 10.70 15.83
CA LYS A 221 -9.72 12.09 15.96
C LYS A 221 -8.27 12.18 15.50
N ILE A 222 -8.03 13.06 14.57
CA ILE A 222 -6.72 13.33 13.99
C ILE A 222 -6.14 14.63 14.55
N SER A 223 -4.85 14.62 14.83
CA SER A 223 -4.04 15.79 15.11
C SER A 223 -2.88 15.80 14.12
N LEU A 224 -3.11 16.40 12.95
CA LEU A 224 -2.11 16.52 11.89
C LEU A 224 -1.13 17.64 12.25
N ASP A 225 0.15 17.32 12.45
CA ASP A 225 1.20 18.30 12.74
C ASP A 225 2.06 18.54 11.48
N LEU A 226 1.99 19.73 10.94
CA LEU A 226 2.72 20.14 9.74
C LEU A 226 4.04 20.85 10.04
N GLY A 227 4.43 20.93 11.31
CA GLY A 227 5.69 21.53 11.76
C GLY A 227 5.77 23.06 11.64
N LYS A 228 4.85 23.70 10.91
CA LYS A 228 4.77 25.15 10.68
C LYS A 228 3.35 25.65 10.91
N LYS A 229 3.24 26.95 11.20
CA LYS A 229 1.95 27.66 11.30
C LYS A 229 1.51 28.13 9.92
N GLY A 230 0.21 28.36 9.78
CA GLY A 230 -0.37 29.00 8.59
C GLY A 230 -0.96 28.04 7.57
N TYR A 231 -0.67 26.75 7.67
CA TYR A 231 -1.32 25.76 6.82
C TYR A 231 -2.80 25.61 7.13
N ILE A 232 -3.60 25.48 6.09
CA ILE A 232 -5.03 25.18 6.16
C ILE A 232 -5.35 24.00 5.22
N ILE A 233 -6.40 23.27 5.51
CA ILE A 233 -6.99 22.33 4.55
C ILE A 233 -7.86 23.16 3.61
N SER A 234 -7.48 23.28 2.35
CA SER A 234 -8.26 24.00 1.34
C SER A 234 -9.34 23.14 0.68
N GLU A 235 -9.07 21.83 0.55
CA GLU A 235 -10.00 20.89 -0.07
C GLU A 235 -9.98 19.56 0.67
N LYS A 236 -11.15 18.87 0.70
CA LYS A 236 -11.31 17.54 1.24
C LYS A 236 -12.16 16.68 0.32
N TYR A 237 -11.67 15.50 0.03
CA TYR A 237 -12.38 14.47 -0.74
C TYR A 237 -12.46 13.20 0.07
N VAL A 238 -13.61 12.51 0.00
CA VAL A 238 -13.89 11.32 0.82
C VAL A 238 -14.46 10.21 -0.03
N LEU A 239 -13.92 9.01 0.19
CA LEU A 239 -14.50 7.76 -0.27
C LEU A 239 -14.94 6.96 0.96
N ASP A 240 -16.22 6.57 1.01
CA ASP A 240 -16.84 5.90 2.13
C ASP A 240 -17.75 4.72 1.71
N LYS A 241 -18.38 4.09 2.68
CA LYS A 241 -19.29 2.95 2.45
C LYS A 241 -20.59 3.26 1.71
N SER A 242 -20.90 4.52 1.42
CA SER A 242 -22.16 4.89 0.74
C SER A 242 -22.12 4.66 -0.76
N GLY A 243 -20.95 4.41 -1.34
CA GLY A 243 -20.74 4.14 -2.76
C GLY A 243 -19.34 4.48 -3.22
N THR A 244 -19.08 4.25 -4.50
CA THR A 244 -17.75 4.39 -5.11
C THR A 244 -17.47 5.79 -5.66
N LYS A 245 -18.46 6.68 -5.58
CA LYS A 245 -18.26 8.07 -5.98
C LYS A 245 -17.48 8.83 -4.90
N ILE A 246 -16.38 9.45 -5.30
CA ILE A 246 -15.61 10.35 -4.44
C ILE A 246 -16.45 11.63 -4.19
N LYS A 247 -16.52 12.05 -2.93
CA LYS A 247 -17.32 13.20 -2.50
C LYS A 247 -16.39 14.33 -2.09
N ALA A 248 -16.60 15.51 -2.64
CA ALA A 248 -16.03 16.73 -2.08
C ALA A 248 -16.82 17.11 -0.81
N GLU A 249 -16.13 17.39 0.27
CA GLU A 249 -16.70 17.80 1.56
C GLU A 249 -16.00 19.05 2.09
N GLU A 250 -16.73 19.83 2.89
CA GLU A 250 -16.11 20.93 3.63
C GLU A 250 -15.10 20.39 4.65
N PRO A 251 -13.89 20.95 4.71
CA PRO A 251 -12.89 20.54 5.69
C PRO A 251 -13.25 21.07 7.09
N ASN A 252 -14.09 20.34 7.82
CA ASN A 252 -14.43 20.67 9.21
C ASN A 252 -13.22 20.45 10.13
N ALA A 253 -12.32 21.43 10.15
CA ALA A 253 -11.06 21.35 10.86
C ALA A 253 -10.82 22.58 11.75
N THR A 254 -10.12 22.37 12.87
CA THR A 254 -9.71 23.42 13.79
C THR A 254 -8.19 23.56 13.77
N ASN A 255 -7.70 24.75 13.46
CA ASN A 255 -6.28 25.05 13.48
C ASN A 255 -5.80 25.41 14.90
N LYS A 256 -4.75 24.72 15.37
CA LYS A 256 -4.07 25.01 16.64
C LYS A 256 -2.56 25.06 16.45
N LYS A 257 -1.98 26.26 16.40
CA LYS A 257 -0.53 26.46 16.19
C LYS A 257 -0.05 25.77 14.89
N THR A 258 0.72 24.68 15.00
CA THR A 258 1.24 23.89 13.88
C THR A 258 0.32 22.73 13.51
N LYS A 259 -0.79 22.55 14.23
CA LYS A 259 -1.64 21.37 14.12
C LYS A 259 -3.00 21.71 13.56
N ILE A 260 -3.51 20.79 12.74
CA ILE A 260 -4.89 20.81 12.26
C ILE A 260 -5.63 19.64 12.91
N ILE A 261 -6.75 19.91 13.55
CA ILE A 261 -7.53 18.91 14.30
C ILE A 261 -8.87 18.70 13.62
N PHE A 262 -9.18 17.45 13.31
CA PHE A 262 -10.44 17.03 12.69
C PHE A 262 -10.77 15.58 13.03
N GLU A 263 -11.90 15.08 12.55
CA GLU A 263 -12.31 13.68 12.74
C GLU A 263 -12.49 12.99 11.38
N LEU A 264 -12.15 11.71 11.34
CA LEU A 264 -12.40 10.83 10.21
C LEU A 264 -13.51 9.83 10.57
N GLU A 265 -14.47 9.67 9.69
CA GLU A 265 -15.48 8.61 9.81
C GLU A 265 -14.84 7.21 9.70
N PRO A 266 -15.50 6.17 10.27
CA PRO A 266 -15.01 4.80 10.17
C PRO A 266 -14.89 4.34 8.72
N MET A 267 -13.89 3.53 8.43
CA MET A 267 -13.72 2.92 7.10
C MET A 267 -13.82 3.95 5.98
N THR A 268 -12.90 4.89 5.95
CA THR A 268 -12.86 5.94 4.91
C THR A 268 -11.46 6.12 4.34
N VAL A 269 -11.41 6.49 3.07
CA VAL A 269 -10.22 7.05 2.43
C VAL A 269 -10.46 8.55 2.25
N ASN A 270 -9.55 9.35 2.75
CA ASN A 270 -9.68 10.81 2.71
C ASN A 270 -8.47 11.41 2.01
N HIS A 271 -8.71 12.32 1.07
CA HIS A 271 -7.69 13.09 0.38
C HIS A 271 -7.86 14.56 0.76
N PHE A 272 -6.81 15.14 1.28
CA PHE A 272 -6.77 16.55 1.69
C PHE A 272 -5.76 17.32 0.85
N VAL A 273 -6.13 18.52 0.45
CA VAL A 273 -5.23 19.50 -0.17
C VAL A 273 -4.90 20.57 0.86
N ILE A 274 -3.61 20.87 1.02
CA ILE A 274 -3.08 21.74 2.07
C ILE A 274 -2.41 22.96 1.41
N GLU A 275 -2.78 24.14 1.88
CA GLU A 275 -2.21 25.44 1.50
C GLU A 275 -1.52 26.12 2.66
#